data_76a298acf12c9f0a71f2cb81eaeb16c5
#
_entry.id   76a298acf12c9f0a71f2cb81eaeb16c5
#
_cell.length_a   1.000
_cell.length_b   1.000
_cell.length_c   1.000
_cell.angle_alpha   90.00
_cell.angle_beta   90.00
_cell.angle_gamma   90.00
#
_symmetry.space_group_name_H-M   'P 1'
#
loop_
_entity.id
_entity.type
_entity.pdbx_description
1 polymer ?
#
loop_
_entity_poly.entity_id
_entity_poly.type
_entity_poly.pdbx_seq_one_letter_code
_entity_poly.pdbx_strand_id
1 'polypeptide(L)'
;MERQIIIGFAGRAGAGKTTAAQHLVQHHRFERVRIAGPLKAMMRALGCTEEEVDGARKELPCDLLGGRTPRQAMQWLGTEWGRDMIAPDLWTRAWEYAAAGKPRVVVDDVRFPNEVEAVRRLGGVVIRLVAPGEVALEAASAGHVSELGGLEVDAELINSMEHAFFGKLDQSVGSVSMLAAAGLTIHRFLSV
;
A
#
# COMPACT_ATOMS: atom_id res chain seq x y z
N MET A 1 23.15 3.56 -13.83
CA MET A 1 22.37 3.57 -12.56
C MET A 1 21.34 2.46 -12.65
N GLU A 2 21.28 1.55 -11.67
CA GLU A 2 20.19 0.57 -11.62
C GLU A 2 18.85 1.32 -11.51
N ARG A 3 17.87 0.86 -12.28
CA ARG A 3 16.52 1.45 -12.29
C ARG A 3 15.83 1.09 -10.99
N GLN A 4 15.20 2.06 -10.35
CA GLN A 4 14.40 1.84 -9.14
C GLN A 4 13.30 0.82 -9.39
N ILE A 5 13.06 -0.07 -8.44
CA ILE A 5 11.97 -1.06 -8.46
C ILE A 5 10.97 -0.69 -7.37
N ILE A 6 9.72 -0.46 -7.75
CA ILE A 6 8.64 -0.11 -6.81
C ILE A 6 7.50 -1.09 -6.96
N ILE A 7 7.05 -1.65 -5.84
CA ILE A 7 5.87 -2.53 -5.78
C ILE A 7 4.88 -1.95 -4.76
N GLY A 8 3.69 -1.62 -5.24
CA GLY A 8 2.57 -1.19 -4.43
C GLY A 8 1.61 -2.37 -4.17
N PHE A 9 1.11 -2.49 -2.93
CA PHE A 9 0.04 -3.43 -2.60
C PHE A 9 -1.25 -2.68 -2.29
N ALA A 10 -2.31 -3.06 -2.99
CA ALA A 10 -3.69 -2.68 -2.74
C ALA A 10 -4.48 -3.88 -2.22
N GLY A 11 -5.72 -3.68 -1.78
CA GLY A 11 -6.60 -4.73 -1.28
C GLY A 11 -7.21 -4.43 0.08
N ARG A 12 -8.22 -5.20 0.48
CA ARG A 12 -8.98 -5.02 1.72
C ARG A 12 -8.12 -5.18 2.98
N ALA A 13 -8.65 -4.74 4.11
CA ALA A 13 -8.06 -5.05 5.41
C ALA A 13 -8.01 -6.59 5.58
N GLY A 14 -6.88 -7.11 6.08
CA GLY A 14 -6.71 -8.56 6.24
C GLY A 14 -6.25 -9.32 4.98
N ALA A 15 -6.17 -8.70 3.80
CA ALA A 15 -5.70 -9.36 2.57
C ALA A 15 -4.20 -9.75 2.57
N GLY A 16 -3.44 -9.45 3.65
CA GLY A 16 -2.05 -9.85 3.79
C GLY A 16 -1.02 -8.87 3.21
N LYS A 17 -1.41 -7.63 2.89
CA LYS A 17 -0.50 -6.60 2.33
C LYS A 17 0.75 -6.39 3.17
N THR A 18 0.60 -6.27 4.48
CA THR A 18 1.71 -6.08 5.41
C THR A 18 2.65 -7.29 5.42
N THR A 19 2.10 -8.50 5.41
CA THR A 19 2.88 -9.74 5.37
C THR A 19 3.66 -9.85 4.06
N ALA A 20 3.03 -9.55 2.93
CA ALA A 20 3.69 -9.51 1.64
C ALA A 20 4.82 -8.46 1.60
N ALA A 21 4.57 -7.26 2.12
CA ALA A 21 5.60 -6.23 2.20
C ALA A 21 6.78 -6.63 3.10
N GLN A 22 6.50 -7.26 4.25
CA GLN A 22 7.54 -7.79 5.14
C GLN A 22 8.38 -8.87 4.46
N HIS A 23 7.75 -9.77 3.70
CA HIS A 23 8.46 -10.78 2.91
C HIS A 23 9.44 -10.13 1.92
N LEU A 24 9.00 -9.10 1.17
CA LEU A 24 9.88 -8.36 0.26
C LEU A 24 11.04 -7.65 0.96
N VAL A 25 10.79 -7.10 2.15
CA VAL A 25 11.85 -6.48 2.95
C VAL A 25 12.88 -7.52 3.38
N GLN A 26 12.42 -8.67 3.88
CA GLN A 26 13.29 -9.71 4.44
C GLN A 26 14.10 -10.48 3.37
N HIS A 27 13.48 -10.76 2.22
CA HIS A 27 14.06 -11.67 1.23
C HIS A 27 14.55 -10.98 -0.04
N HIS A 28 14.05 -9.77 -0.36
CA HIS A 28 14.34 -9.08 -1.63
C HIS A 28 14.97 -7.70 -1.47
N ARG A 29 15.39 -7.31 -0.25
CA ARG A 29 16.05 -6.03 0.06
C ARG A 29 15.22 -4.81 -0.30
N PHE A 30 13.87 -4.90 -0.17
CA PHE A 30 13.01 -3.75 -0.31
C PHE A 30 13.02 -2.91 0.96
N GLU A 31 12.87 -1.59 0.81
CA GLU A 31 12.55 -0.69 1.89
C GLU A 31 11.04 -0.43 1.88
N ARG A 32 10.40 -0.57 3.03
CA ARG A 32 8.98 -0.27 3.17
C ARG A 32 8.77 1.22 3.37
N VAL A 33 8.15 1.88 2.39
CA VAL A 33 7.82 3.31 2.43
C VAL A 33 6.31 3.47 2.27
N ARG A 34 5.60 3.84 3.34
CA ARG A 34 4.14 3.99 3.35
C ARG A 34 3.71 5.39 2.95
N ILE A 35 2.59 5.50 2.23
CA ILE A 35 1.96 6.78 1.89
C ILE A 35 1.46 7.49 3.16
N ALA A 36 0.86 6.74 4.08
CA ALA A 36 0.48 7.26 5.40
C ALA A 36 1.65 7.45 6.37
N GLY A 37 2.90 7.16 5.97
CA GLY A 37 4.09 7.29 6.82
C GLY A 37 4.25 8.66 7.45
N PRO A 38 4.27 9.76 6.69
CA PRO A 38 4.40 11.12 7.21
C PRO A 38 3.28 11.50 8.18
N LEU A 39 2.03 11.17 7.85
CA LEU A 39 0.87 11.40 8.72
C LEU A 39 1.04 10.68 10.06
N LYS A 40 1.44 9.42 10.06
CA LYS A 40 1.69 8.65 11.27
C LYS A 40 2.87 9.19 12.08
N ALA A 41 3.90 9.68 11.41
CA ALA A 41 5.01 10.36 12.06
C ALA A 41 4.54 11.66 12.77
N MET A 42 3.63 12.42 12.18
CA MET A 42 3.01 13.58 12.82
C MET A 42 2.24 13.20 14.09
N MET A 43 1.47 12.12 14.05
CA MET A 43 0.76 11.61 15.25
C MET A 43 1.74 11.22 16.39
N ARG A 44 2.85 10.56 16.04
CA ARG A 44 3.90 10.23 17.02
C ARG A 44 4.58 11.47 17.56
N ALA A 45 4.84 12.46 16.73
CA ALA A 45 5.41 13.74 17.15
C ALA A 45 4.49 14.51 18.11
N LEU A 46 3.17 14.33 18.01
CA LEU A 46 2.20 14.84 18.99
C LEU A 46 2.24 14.09 20.33
N GLY A 47 2.86 12.92 20.39
CA GLY A 47 2.96 12.08 21.58
C GLY A 47 2.12 10.81 21.56
N CYS A 48 1.44 10.50 20.46
CA CYS A 48 0.75 9.22 20.32
C CYS A 48 1.74 8.04 20.29
N THR A 49 1.42 7.00 21.03
CA THR A 49 2.21 5.77 21.10
C THR A 49 2.09 4.92 19.83
N GLU A 50 2.98 3.96 19.64
CA GLU A 50 2.93 3.02 18.52
C GLU A 50 1.61 2.21 18.50
N GLU A 51 1.13 1.79 19.68
CA GLU A 51 -0.15 1.08 19.83
C GLU A 51 -1.36 1.94 19.43
N GLU A 52 -1.28 3.25 19.62
CA GLU A 52 -2.31 4.20 19.22
C GLU A 52 -2.27 4.53 17.72
N VAL A 53 -1.11 4.50 17.11
CA VAL A 53 -0.96 4.83 15.68
C VAL A 53 -1.14 3.60 14.79
N ASP A 54 -0.48 2.49 15.10
CA ASP A 54 -0.46 1.27 14.28
C ASP A 54 -1.05 0.04 14.97
N GLY A 55 -1.21 0.07 16.30
CA GLY A 55 -1.63 -1.07 17.11
C GLY A 55 -3.14 -1.15 17.38
N ALA A 56 -3.47 -1.93 18.42
CA ALA A 56 -4.84 -2.22 18.81
C ALA A 56 -5.57 -1.03 19.45
N ARG A 57 -4.84 -0.06 19.98
CA ARG A 57 -5.42 1.10 20.67
C ARG A 57 -5.89 2.23 19.72
N LYS A 58 -5.70 2.09 18.43
CA LYS A 58 -6.08 3.12 17.45
C LYS A 58 -7.60 3.42 17.39
N GLU A 59 -8.42 2.47 17.84
CA GLU A 59 -9.89 2.61 17.91
C GLU A 59 -10.38 3.03 19.31
N LEU A 60 -9.50 3.16 20.29
CA LEU A 60 -9.86 3.53 21.65
C LEU A 60 -9.71 5.05 21.85
N PRO A 61 -10.57 5.68 22.67
CA PRO A 61 -10.41 7.07 23.05
C PRO A 61 -9.03 7.34 23.67
N CYS A 62 -8.43 8.48 23.32
CA CYS A 62 -7.12 8.91 23.77
C CYS A 62 -7.24 10.29 24.45
N ASP A 63 -6.76 10.43 25.68
CA ASP A 63 -6.82 11.67 26.45
C ASP A 63 -6.05 12.80 25.79
N LEU A 64 -4.88 12.49 25.20
CA LEU A 64 -4.08 13.44 24.43
C LEU A 64 -4.89 14.10 23.30
N LEU A 65 -5.83 13.36 22.72
CA LEU A 65 -6.69 13.81 21.61
C LEU A 65 -8.07 14.30 22.09
N GLY A 66 -8.21 14.66 23.36
CA GLY A 66 -9.46 15.14 23.93
C GLY A 66 -10.59 14.11 23.88
N GLY A 67 -10.27 12.84 24.07
CA GLY A 67 -11.22 11.73 24.04
C GLY A 67 -11.57 11.23 22.63
N ARG A 68 -10.96 11.77 21.58
CA ARG A 68 -11.08 11.23 20.22
C ARG A 68 -10.19 10.00 20.03
N THR A 69 -10.54 9.12 19.09
CA THR A 69 -9.69 7.99 18.77
C THR A 69 -8.53 8.41 17.86
N PRO A 70 -7.35 7.79 17.97
CA PRO A 70 -6.25 8.02 17.05
C PRO A 70 -6.64 7.81 15.59
N ARG A 71 -7.52 6.84 15.30
CA ARG A 71 -8.06 6.65 13.94
C ARG A 71 -8.82 7.88 13.42
N GLN A 72 -9.71 8.46 14.24
CA GLN A 72 -10.45 9.68 13.86
C GLN A 72 -9.49 10.83 13.59
N ALA A 73 -8.51 11.04 14.47
CA ALA A 73 -7.52 12.10 14.31
C ALA A 73 -6.69 11.90 13.02
N MET A 74 -6.27 10.65 12.74
CA MET A 74 -5.55 10.33 11.50
C MET A 74 -6.41 10.53 10.25
N GLN A 75 -7.72 10.23 10.30
CA GLN A 75 -8.64 10.48 9.19
C GLN A 75 -8.75 11.99 8.89
N TRP A 76 -8.98 12.80 9.92
CA TRP A 76 -9.06 14.27 9.76
C TRP A 76 -7.74 14.87 9.26
N LEU A 77 -6.62 14.43 9.84
CA LEU A 77 -5.31 14.87 9.38
C LEU A 77 -5.04 14.46 7.93
N GLY A 78 -5.46 13.26 7.55
CA GLY A 78 -5.26 12.71 6.21
C GLY A 78 -6.15 13.33 5.15
N THR A 79 -7.41 13.58 5.46
CA THR A 79 -8.42 14.07 4.52
C THR A 79 -8.59 15.56 4.66
N GLU A 80 -9.25 16.01 5.72
CA GLU A 80 -9.69 17.40 5.86
C GLU A 80 -8.50 18.36 5.89
N TRP A 81 -7.50 18.07 6.70
CA TRP A 81 -6.31 18.93 6.76
C TRP A 81 -5.39 18.72 5.55
N GLY A 82 -5.01 17.48 5.26
CA GLY A 82 -3.98 17.21 4.27
C GLY A 82 -4.46 17.39 2.84
N ARG A 83 -5.56 16.72 2.47
CA ARG A 83 -6.05 16.71 1.08
C ARG A 83 -6.91 17.93 0.75
N ASP A 84 -7.79 18.33 1.67
CA ASP A 84 -8.76 19.39 1.39
C ASP A 84 -8.17 20.78 1.64
N MET A 85 -7.41 20.97 2.73
CA MET A 85 -6.87 22.28 3.09
C MET A 85 -5.49 22.57 2.49
N ILE A 86 -4.61 21.58 2.34
CA ILE A 86 -3.23 21.80 1.86
C ILE A 86 -3.12 21.48 0.36
N ALA A 87 -3.25 20.19 -0.02
CA ALA A 87 -3.24 19.77 -1.41
C ALA A 87 -3.78 18.34 -1.57
N PRO A 88 -4.60 18.06 -2.61
CA PRO A 88 -5.15 16.72 -2.85
C PRO A 88 -4.10 15.62 -2.99
N ASP A 89 -2.90 15.98 -3.43
CA ASP A 89 -1.77 15.08 -3.66
C ASP A 89 -0.64 15.19 -2.60
N LEU A 90 -0.91 15.86 -1.46
CA LEU A 90 0.08 16.06 -0.39
C LEU A 90 0.79 14.76 0.01
N TRP A 91 0.02 13.71 0.27
CA TRP A 91 0.57 12.45 0.79
C TRP A 91 1.32 11.66 -0.27
N THR A 92 0.87 11.70 -1.52
CA THR A 92 1.60 11.08 -2.63
C THR A 92 2.91 11.79 -2.92
N ARG A 93 2.94 13.12 -2.89
CA ARG A 93 4.19 13.90 -3.00
C ARG A 93 5.15 13.58 -1.86
N ALA A 94 4.67 13.59 -0.62
CA ALA A 94 5.49 13.25 0.54
C ALA A 94 6.08 11.84 0.41
N TRP A 95 5.28 10.88 -0.08
CA TRP A 95 5.73 9.53 -0.36
C TRP A 95 6.78 9.48 -1.48
N GLU A 96 6.58 10.20 -2.58
CA GLU A 96 7.54 10.29 -3.69
C GLU A 96 8.91 10.81 -3.20
N TYR A 97 8.92 11.85 -2.36
CA TYR A 97 10.16 12.33 -1.74
C TYR A 97 10.82 11.27 -0.85
N ALA A 98 10.04 10.56 -0.06
CA ALA A 98 10.55 9.51 0.82
C ALA A 98 11.05 8.27 0.06
N ALA A 99 10.48 7.98 -1.11
CA ALA A 99 10.87 6.88 -1.99
C ALA A 99 12.07 7.22 -2.89
N ALA A 100 12.35 8.52 -3.09
CA ALA A 100 13.42 8.97 -3.97
C ALA A 100 14.80 8.43 -3.55
N GLY A 101 15.57 7.97 -4.52
CA GLY A 101 16.94 7.46 -4.30
C GLY A 101 17.04 6.07 -3.68
N LYS A 102 15.93 5.46 -3.29
CA LYS A 102 15.90 4.07 -2.79
C LYS A 102 15.85 3.09 -3.96
N PRO A 103 16.73 2.09 -4.01
CA PRO A 103 16.78 1.17 -5.17
C PRO A 103 15.54 0.27 -5.27
N ARG A 104 14.97 -0.14 -4.14
CA ARG A 104 13.81 -1.03 -4.06
C ARG A 104 12.84 -0.55 -3.00
N VAL A 105 11.60 -0.24 -3.38
CA VAL A 105 10.56 0.28 -2.49
C VAL A 105 9.33 -0.60 -2.55
N VAL A 106 8.79 -0.95 -1.39
CA VAL A 106 7.46 -1.54 -1.25
C VAL A 106 6.54 -0.58 -0.48
N VAL A 107 5.34 -0.36 -1.01
CA VAL A 107 4.27 0.43 -0.38
C VAL A 107 3.04 -0.45 -0.21
N ASP A 108 2.58 -0.63 1.03
CA ASP A 108 1.52 -1.61 1.37
C ASP A 108 0.21 -0.95 1.84
N ASP A 109 0.07 0.32 1.58
CA ASP A 109 -1.12 1.09 1.97
C ASP A 109 -1.77 1.88 0.81
N VAL A 110 -1.63 1.39 -0.42
CA VAL A 110 -2.27 1.96 -1.61
C VAL A 110 -3.79 1.78 -1.52
N ARG A 111 -4.55 2.90 -1.62
CA ARG A 111 -6.02 2.92 -1.45
C ARG A 111 -6.77 3.77 -2.45
N PHE A 112 -6.12 4.75 -3.08
CA PHE A 112 -6.75 5.74 -3.93
C PHE A 112 -6.14 5.74 -5.33
N PRO A 113 -6.92 6.14 -6.38
CA PRO A 113 -6.40 6.18 -7.74
C PRO A 113 -5.15 7.04 -7.91
N ASN A 114 -5.08 8.20 -7.25
CA ASN A 114 -3.91 9.08 -7.31
C ASN A 114 -2.66 8.44 -6.67
N GLU A 115 -2.82 7.50 -5.75
CA GLU A 115 -1.72 6.73 -5.15
C GLU A 115 -1.20 5.67 -6.12
N VAL A 116 -2.10 4.99 -6.87
CA VAL A 116 -1.72 4.10 -7.97
C VAL A 116 -0.93 4.87 -9.03
N GLU A 117 -1.44 6.04 -9.43
CA GLU A 117 -0.76 6.90 -10.40
C GLU A 117 0.62 7.36 -9.91
N ALA A 118 0.77 7.66 -8.61
CA ALA A 118 2.07 8.03 -8.04
C ALA A 118 3.08 6.88 -8.12
N VAL A 119 2.66 5.66 -7.81
CA VAL A 119 3.50 4.45 -7.96
C VAL A 119 3.91 4.26 -9.42
N ARG A 120 2.96 4.34 -10.36
CA ARG A 120 3.20 4.19 -11.80
C ARG A 120 4.09 5.29 -12.36
N ARG A 121 3.94 6.52 -11.91
CA ARG A 121 4.76 7.68 -12.32
C ARG A 121 6.26 7.48 -12.02
N LEU A 122 6.56 6.78 -10.93
CA LEU A 122 7.92 6.38 -10.59
C LEU A 122 8.36 5.06 -11.26
N GLY A 123 7.57 4.51 -12.18
CA GLY A 123 7.86 3.28 -12.91
C GLY A 123 7.57 2.00 -12.13
N GLY A 124 6.81 2.09 -11.04
CA GLY A 124 6.38 0.95 -10.23
C GLY A 124 5.12 0.26 -10.74
N VAL A 125 4.75 -0.82 -10.08
CA VAL A 125 3.52 -1.60 -10.31
C VAL A 125 2.69 -1.67 -9.05
N VAL A 126 1.37 -1.78 -9.21
CA VAL A 126 0.43 -2.01 -8.11
C VAL A 126 -0.22 -3.37 -8.26
N ILE A 127 -0.08 -4.19 -7.23
CA ILE A 127 -0.63 -5.54 -7.15
C ILE A 127 -1.76 -5.54 -6.11
N ARG A 128 -2.96 -5.95 -6.53
CA ARG A 128 -4.08 -6.17 -5.60
C ARG A 128 -3.93 -7.55 -4.96
N LEU A 129 -3.93 -7.57 -3.64
CA LEU A 129 -4.01 -8.81 -2.88
C LEU A 129 -5.46 -9.11 -2.54
N VAL A 130 -5.92 -10.31 -2.89
CA VAL A 130 -7.28 -10.79 -2.68
C VAL A 130 -7.25 -11.93 -1.65
N ALA A 131 -8.03 -11.81 -0.57
CA ALA A 131 -8.16 -12.89 0.40
C ALA A 131 -8.99 -14.04 -0.17
N PRO A 132 -8.75 -15.33 0.21
CA PRO A 132 -9.48 -16.48 -0.33
C PRO A 132 -11.00 -16.38 -0.17
N GLY A 133 -11.47 -15.80 0.93
CA GLY A 133 -12.90 -15.57 1.19
C GLY A 133 -13.53 -14.47 0.31
N GLU A 134 -12.73 -13.57 -0.23
CA GLU A 134 -13.19 -12.49 -1.12
C GLU A 134 -13.59 -13.02 -2.50
N VAL A 135 -12.82 -13.97 -3.02
CA VAL A 135 -13.11 -14.64 -4.31
C VAL A 135 -14.48 -15.34 -4.28
N ALA A 136 -14.80 -15.98 -3.16
CA ALA A 136 -16.08 -16.65 -2.98
C ALA A 136 -17.27 -15.66 -2.89
N LEU A 137 -17.05 -14.48 -2.29
CA LEU A 137 -18.06 -13.41 -2.17
C LEU A 137 -18.29 -12.69 -3.50
N GLU A 138 -17.25 -12.42 -4.28
CA GLU A 138 -17.36 -11.81 -5.61
C GLU A 138 -18.07 -12.75 -6.60
N ALA A 139 -17.78 -14.05 -6.52
CA ALA A 139 -18.48 -15.06 -7.33
C ALA A 139 -19.96 -15.21 -6.94
N ALA A 140 -20.33 -14.98 -5.66
CA ALA A 140 -21.70 -15.06 -5.18
C ALA A 140 -22.50 -13.76 -5.35
N SER A 141 -21.82 -12.61 -5.47
CA SER A 141 -22.41 -11.28 -5.58
C SER A 141 -22.29 -10.67 -6.98
N ALA A 142 -22.68 -11.41 -8.00
CA ALA A 142 -22.76 -10.88 -9.37
C ALA A 142 -23.72 -9.68 -9.41
N GLY A 143 -23.22 -8.47 -9.15
CA GLY A 143 -24.01 -7.23 -9.23
C GLY A 143 -23.61 -6.09 -8.29
N HIS A 144 -22.78 -6.28 -7.28
CA HIS A 144 -22.30 -5.19 -6.43
C HIS A 144 -20.79 -5.01 -6.57
N VAL A 145 -20.41 -3.91 -7.24
CA VAL A 145 -19.05 -3.38 -7.27
C VAL A 145 -18.60 -3.15 -5.82
N SER A 146 -17.61 -3.92 -5.37
CA SER A 146 -17.03 -3.81 -4.03
C SER A 146 -16.50 -2.40 -3.75
N GLU A 147 -16.43 -1.99 -2.49
CA GLU A 147 -15.92 -0.67 -2.05
C GLU A 147 -14.49 -0.33 -2.52
N LEU A 148 -13.78 -1.27 -3.13
CA LEU A 148 -12.52 -1.09 -3.85
C LEU A 148 -12.70 -1.15 -5.38
N GLY A 149 -13.95 -1.21 -5.87
CA GLY A 149 -14.30 -1.24 -7.28
C GLY A 149 -13.98 0.08 -7.97
N GLY A 150 -12.76 0.23 -8.44
CA GLY A 150 -12.31 1.43 -9.15
C GLY A 150 -10.81 1.63 -9.15
N LEU A 151 -10.04 0.86 -8.36
CA LEU A 151 -8.59 0.87 -8.45
C LEU A 151 -8.17 0.01 -9.64
N GLU A 152 -7.76 0.66 -10.71
CA GLU A 152 -7.12 0.02 -11.84
C GLU A 152 -5.70 -0.39 -11.44
N VAL A 153 -5.50 -1.69 -11.19
CA VAL A 153 -4.22 -2.27 -10.76
C VAL A 153 -3.53 -3.01 -11.89
N ASP A 154 -2.25 -3.27 -11.75
CA ASP A 154 -1.45 -3.91 -12.80
C ASP A 154 -1.50 -5.43 -12.73
N ALA A 155 -1.82 -6.00 -11.55
CA ALA A 155 -2.02 -7.42 -11.33
C ALA A 155 -2.87 -7.70 -10.10
N GLU A 156 -3.39 -8.93 -10.03
CA GLU A 156 -4.07 -9.46 -8.85
C GLU A 156 -3.39 -10.76 -8.41
N LEU A 157 -3.19 -10.92 -7.10
CA LEU A 157 -2.69 -12.14 -6.50
C LEU A 157 -3.65 -12.60 -5.39
N ILE A 158 -4.10 -13.85 -5.50
CA ILE A 158 -4.88 -14.48 -4.45
C ILE A 158 -3.91 -14.91 -3.34
N ASN A 159 -4.11 -14.36 -2.15
CA ASN A 159 -3.32 -14.74 -0.99
C ASN A 159 -3.90 -16.02 -0.37
N SER A 160 -3.40 -17.17 -0.79
CA SER A 160 -3.82 -18.48 -0.25
C SER A 160 -3.38 -18.72 1.20
N MET A 161 -2.65 -17.79 1.81
CA MET A 161 -2.04 -17.94 3.15
C MET A 161 -1.03 -19.10 3.25
N GLU A 162 -0.61 -19.68 2.13
CA GLU A 162 0.28 -20.83 2.02
C GLU A 162 1.63 -20.44 1.39
N HIS A 163 2.61 -21.34 1.47
CA HIS A 163 3.91 -21.16 0.83
C HIS A 163 3.82 -20.86 -0.68
N ALA A 164 2.79 -21.38 -1.35
CA ALA A 164 2.53 -21.12 -2.77
C ALA A 164 2.31 -19.61 -3.07
N PHE A 165 1.74 -18.85 -2.14
CA PHE A 165 1.58 -17.40 -2.28
C PHE A 165 2.93 -16.69 -2.36
N PHE A 166 3.85 -17.01 -1.47
CA PHE A 166 5.19 -16.39 -1.46
C PHE A 166 5.98 -16.77 -2.71
N GLY A 167 5.86 -18.01 -3.20
CA GLY A 167 6.46 -18.41 -4.48
C GLY A 167 5.97 -17.60 -5.67
N LYS A 168 4.66 -17.32 -5.75
CA LYS A 168 4.09 -16.42 -6.77
C LYS A 168 4.55 -14.98 -6.61
N LEU A 169 4.67 -14.51 -5.38
CA LEU A 169 5.16 -13.18 -5.08
C LEU A 169 6.63 -13.02 -5.52
N ASP A 170 7.48 -14.00 -5.22
CA ASP A 170 8.88 -14.02 -5.63
C ASP A 170 9.04 -14.04 -7.16
N GLN A 171 8.19 -14.81 -7.86
CA GLN A 171 8.13 -14.83 -9.31
C GLN A 171 7.71 -13.46 -9.88
N SER A 172 6.74 -12.81 -9.25
CA SER A 172 6.30 -11.46 -9.64
C SER A 172 7.44 -10.44 -9.48
N VAL A 173 8.19 -10.49 -8.37
CA VAL A 173 9.37 -9.65 -8.14
C VAL A 173 10.44 -9.88 -9.20
N GLY A 174 10.69 -11.13 -9.56
CA GLY A 174 11.61 -11.50 -10.64
C GLY A 174 11.22 -10.87 -11.97
N SER A 175 9.94 -10.98 -12.34
CA SER A 175 9.39 -10.40 -13.58
C SER A 175 9.49 -8.87 -13.59
N VAL A 176 9.10 -8.20 -12.50
CA VAL A 176 9.21 -6.75 -12.35
C VAL A 176 10.68 -6.30 -12.46
N SER A 177 11.59 -7.03 -11.81
CA SER A 177 13.04 -6.72 -11.86
C SER A 177 13.61 -6.86 -13.27
N MET A 178 13.24 -7.91 -14.02
CA MET A 178 13.66 -8.12 -15.40
C MET A 178 13.13 -7.02 -16.32
N LEU A 179 11.87 -6.65 -16.21
CA LEU A 179 11.27 -5.60 -17.04
C LEU A 179 11.87 -4.23 -16.73
N ALA A 180 12.12 -3.93 -15.46
CA ALA A 180 12.81 -2.71 -15.05
C ALA A 180 14.23 -2.66 -15.63
N ALA A 181 14.99 -3.77 -15.60
CA ALA A 181 16.33 -3.85 -16.17
C ALA A 181 16.31 -3.70 -17.71
N ALA A 182 15.27 -4.23 -18.39
CA ALA A 182 15.10 -4.11 -19.83
C ALA A 182 14.60 -2.73 -20.29
N GLY A 183 14.28 -1.82 -19.36
CA GLY A 183 13.74 -0.49 -19.70
C GLY A 183 12.29 -0.53 -20.20
N LEU A 184 11.59 -1.66 -20.03
CA LEU A 184 10.21 -1.84 -20.47
C LEU A 184 9.21 -1.38 -19.41
N THR A 185 8.09 -0.81 -19.87
CA THR A 185 6.98 -0.41 -18.98
C THR A 185 6.11 -1.60 -18.67
N ILE A 186 5.81 -1.82 -17.39
CA ILE A 186 5.30 -3.07 -16.83
C ILE A 186 3.79 -3.29 -17.05
N HIS A 187 3.07 -2.31 -17.59
CA HIS A 187 1.60 -2.26 -17.66
C HIS A 187 0.86 -3.42 -18.39
N ARG A 188 1.53 -4.49 -18.84
CA ARG A 188 0.87 -5.55 -19.65
C ARG A 188 1.29 -7.00 -19.42
N PHE A 189 2.10 -7.33 -18.40
CA PHE A 189 2.70 -8.68 -18.32
C PHE A 189 2.36 -9.52 -17.09
N LEU A 190 1.50 -9.09 -16.21
CA LEU A 190 1.13 -9.87 -15.02
C LEU A 190 -0.28 -10.49 -15.15
N SER A 191 -0.58 -11.08 -16.33
CA SER A 191 -1.72 -12.01 -16.46
C SER A 191 -1.20 -13.43 -16.21
N VAL A 192 -1.37 -13.92 -14.97
CA VAL A 192 -1.16 -15.31 -14.58
C VAL A 192 -2.39 -15.79 -13.82
#